data_012f584b918c8c0396863d67acf79e07
#
_entry.id   012f584b918c8c0396863d67acf79e07
#
_cell.length_a   1.000
_cell.length_b   1.000
_cell.length_c   1.000
_cell.angle_alpha   90.00
_cell.angle_beta   90.00
_cell.angle_gamma   90.00
#
_symmetry.space_group_name_H-M   'P 1'
#
loop_
_entity.id
_entity.type
_entity.pdbx_description
1 polymer ?
#
loop_
_entity_poly.entity_id
_entity_poly.type
_entity_poly.pdbx_seq_one_letter_code
_entity_poly.pdbx_strand_id
1 'polypeptide(L)'
;MKSNIIDLKNSYPFMFAEGVSQSEIQKLVDVYHGLVSSQYQEFLKFSGGAIIGAYPLYGVSSVELMDAHFNTVSKVTNKYEDDGMIEKGRFLVISENHAGDPICLNMDGSVVEFSHDGFQEKLWEDFNGFIEWCADAS
;
A
#
# COMPACT_ATOMS: atom_id res chain seq x y z
N MET A 1 -5.87 5.37 -13.61
CA MET A 1 -4.76 4.40 -13.39
C MET A 1 -3.96 4.30 -14.69
N LYS A 2 -2.65 4.27 -14.61
CA LYS A 2 -1.81 4.22 -15.82
C LYS A 2 -1.97 2.92 -16.58
N SER A 3 -1.74 2.97 -17.89
CA SER A 3 -2.02 1.84 -18.80
C SER A 3 -1.21 0.59 -18.46
N ASN A 4 0.05 0.72 -18.01
CA ASN A 4 0.86 -0.43 -17.63
C ASN A 4 0.30 -1.18 -16.43
N ILE A 5 -0.29 -0.49 -15.46
CA ILE A 5 -0.91 -1.12 -14.29
C ILE A 5 -2.23 -1.79 -14.70
N ILE A 6 -3.01 -1.13 -15.57
CA ILE A 6 -4.23 -1.71 -16.14
C ILE A 6 -3.90 -3.00 -16.90
N ASP A 7 -2.84 -2.98 -17.69
CA ASP A 7 -2.39 -4.14 -18.46
C ASP A 7 -2.00 -5.31 -17.55
N LEU A 8 -1.33 -5.01 -16.42
CA LEU A 8 -0.98 -6.03 -15.44
C LEU A 8 -2.23 -6.69 -14.85
N LYS A 9 -3.25 -5.90 -14.52
CA LYS A 9 -4.52 -6.47 -14.00
C LYS A 9 -5.22 -7.32 -15.05
N ASN A 10 -5.21 -6.90 -16.31
CA ASN A 10 -5.82 -7.67 -17.39
C ASN A 10 -5.07 -8.97 -17.65
N SER A 11 -3.75 -8.97 -17.56
CA SER A 11 -2.90 -10.13 -17.81
C SER A 11 -2.84 -11.09 -16.62
N TYR A 12 -2.90 -10.54 -15.38
CA TYR A 12 -2.75 -11.32 -14.15
C TYR A 12 -3.87 -10.97 -13.16
N PRO A 13 -5.14 -11.25 -13.51
CA PRO A 13 -6.28 -10.81 -12.67
C PRO A 13 -6.25 -11.39 -11.25
N PHE A 14 -5.63 -12.56 -11.06
CA PHE A 14 -5.52 -13.19 -9.75
C PHE A 14 -4.56 -12.45 -8.79
N MET A 15 -3.76 -11.52 -9.31
CA MET A 15 -2.87 -10.67 -8.53
C MET A 15 -3.55 -9.38 -8.05
N PHE A 16 -4.80 -9.17 -8.41
CA PHE A 16 -5.53 -7.94 -8.09
C PHE A 16 -6.90 -8.27 -7.50
N ALA A 17 -7.17 -7.76 -6.30
CA ALA A 17 -8.51 -7.80 -5.74
C ALA A 17 -9.42 -6.83 -6.49
N GLU A 18 -10.73 -7.04 -6.38
CA GLU A 18 -11.70 -6.12 -6.98
C GLU A 18 -11.58 -4.71 -6.38
N GLY A 19 -11.99 -3.71 -7.15
CA GLY A 19 -12.03 -2.33 -6.71
C GLY A 19 -12.99 -2.12 -5.55
N VAL A 20 -12.71 -1.12 -4.75
CA VAL A 20 -13.42 -0.82 -3.50
C VAL A 20 -14.41 0.30 -3.73
N SER A 21 -15.59 0.21 -3.09
CA SER A 21 -16.60 1.26 -3.16
C SER A 21 -16.14 2.54 -2.48
N GLN A 22 -16.72 3.67 -2.88
CA GLN A 22 -16.42 4.95 -2.26
C GLN A 22 -16.72 4.95 -0.76
N SER A 23 -17.77 4.25 -0.33
CA SER A 23 -18.13 4.18 1.10
C SER A 23 -17.07 3.43 1.91
N GLU A 24 -16.47 2.38 1.37
CA GLU A 24 -15.38 1.66 2.02
C GLU A 24 -14.10 2.51 2.08
N ILE A 25 -13.81 3.25 1.01
CA ILE A 25 -12.67 4.18 0.97
C ILE A 25 -12.87 5.27 2.03
N GLN A 26 -14.07 5.80 2.15
CA GLN A 26 -14.37 6.84 3.15
C GLN A 26 -14.16 6.35 4.58
N LYS A 27 -14.51 5.11 4.88
CA LYS A 27 -14.22 4.51 6.19
C LYS A 27 -12.73 4.50 6.49
N LEU A 28 -11.91 4.17 5.48
CA LEU A 28 -10.47 4.17 5.64
C LEU A 28 -9.94 5.60 5.86
N VAL A 29 -10.45 6.57 5.09
CA VAL A 29 -10.10 7.99 5.26
C VAL A 29 -10.44 8.48 6.66
N ASP A 30 -11.58 8.08 7.19
CA ASP A 30 -12.03 8.49 8.53
C ASP A 30 -11.11 7.93 9.63
N VAL A 31 -10.61 6.70 9.46
CA VAL A 31 -9.70 6.06 10.43
C VAL A 31 -8.27 6.63 10.32
N TYR A 32 -7.77 6.82 9.10
CA TYR A 32 -6.40 7.26 8.85
C TYR A 32 -6.36 8.67 8.28
N HIS A 33 -6.92 9.59 9.04
CA HIS A 33 -7.14 10.97 8.65
C HIS A 33 -5.85 11.64 8.13
N GLY A 34 -5.91 12.14 6.89
CA GLY A 34 -4.77 12.82 6.25
C GLY A 34 -3.73 11.89 5.63
N LEU A 35 -3.82 10.57 5.84
CA LEU A 35 -2.85 9.61 5.32
C LEU A 35 -3.29 8.90 4.05
N VAL A 36 -4.58 8.94 3.72
CA VAL A 36 -5.12 8.26 2.55
C VAL A 36 -5.11 9.25 1.38
N SER A 37 -4.00 9.32 0.65
CA SER A 37 -3.83 10.27 -0.44
C SER A 37 -4.83 10.02 -1.56
N SER A 38 -5.08 11.05 -2.39
CA SER A 38 -5.99 10.92 -3.53
C SER A 38 -5.52 9.86 -4.52
N GLN A 39 -4.22 9.75 -4.74
CA GLN A 39 -3.66 8.72 -5.63
C GLN A 39 -3.89 7.31 -5.07
N TYR A 40 -3.73 7.12 -3.77
CA TYR A 40 -4.00 5.84 -3.14
C TYR A 40 -5.50 5.50 -3.19
N GLN A 41 -6.37 6.49 -3.01
CA GLN A 41 -7.81 6.30 -3.17
C GLN A 41 -8.18 5.85 -4.59
N GLU A 42 -7.56 6.44 -5.61
CA GLU A 42 -7.76 6.02 -7.01
C GLU A 42 -7.31 4.58 -7.24
N PHE A 43 -6.18 4.20 -6.64
CA PHE A 43 -5.73 2.81 -6.68
C PHE A 43 -6.77 1.87 -6.06
N LEU A 44 -7.31 2.22 -4.89
CA LEU A 44 -8.31 1.39 -4.21
C LEU A 44 -9.59 1.23 -5.02
N LYS A 45 -9.99 2.24 -5.77
CA LYS A 45 -11.13 2.13 -6.69
C LYS A 45 -10.85 1.12 -7.82
N PHE A 46 -9.61 1.03 -8.24
CA PHE A 46 -9.15 0.11 -9.28
C PHE A 46 -8.94 -1.31 -8.72
N SER A 47 -8.34 -1.42 -7.54
CA SER A 47 -8.07 -2.70 -6.87
C SER A 47 -7.98 -2.49 -5.35
N GLY A 48 -8.69 -3.30 -4.60
CA GLY A 48 -8.69 -3.21 -3.14
C GLY A 48 -7.44 -3.77 -2.49
N GLY A 49 -6.53 -4.31 -3.25
CA GLY A 49 -5.25 -4.86 -2.82
C GLY A 49 -4.65 -5.64 -3.99
N ALA A 50 -3.33 -5.68 -4.08
CA ALA A 50 -2.68 -6.29 -5.25
C ALA A 50 -1.28 -6.77 -4.93
N ILE A 51 -0.74 -7.59 -5.83
CA ILE A 51 0.69 -7.86 -5.90
C ILE A 51 1.15 -7.29 -7.23
N ILE A 52 2.03 -6.30 -7.20
CA ILE A 52 2.56 -5.62 -8.39
C ILE A 52 4.05 -5.87 -8.44
N GLY A 53 4.50 -6.57 -9.49
CA GLY A 53 5.85 -7.09 -9.49
C GLY A 53 6.00 -8.09 -8.36
N ALA A 54 6.98 -7.91 -7.51
CA ALA A 54 7.19 -8.75 -6.34
C ALA A 54 6.75 -8.07 -5.04
N TYR A 55 5.97 -6.98 -5.12
CA TYR A 55 5.60 -6.17 -3.95
C TYR A 55 4.12 -6.29 -3.64
N PRO A 56 3.76 -6.59 -2.37
CA PRO A 56 2.37 -6.52 -1.96
C PRO A 56 1.92 -5.06 -1.89
N LEU A 57 0.73 -4.77 -2.39
CA LEU A 57 0.08 -3.48 -2.24
C LEU A 57 -1.13 -3.69 -1.32
N TYR A 58 -0.99 -3.26 -0.07
CA TYR A 58 -2.04 -3.45 0.92
C TYR A 58 -3.16 -2.44 0.74
N GLY A 59 -4.37 -2.93 0.80
CA GLY A 59 -5.57 -2.13 0.75
C GLY A 59 -6.60 -2.66 1.73
N VAL A 60 -7.86 -2.66 1.36
CA VAL A 60 -8.95 -3.16 2.24
C VAL A 60 -9.28 -4.62 1.97
N SER A 61 -8.83 -5.17 0.85
CA SER A 61 -9.01 -6.57 0.46
C SER A 61 -7.66 -7.20 0.15
N SER A 62 -7.63 -8.51 0.00
CA SER A 62 -6.39 -9.23 -0.26
C SER A 62 -6.54 -10.17 -1.44
N VAL A 63 -5.41 -10.63 -1.98
CA VAL A 63 -5.36 -11.72 -2.94
C VAL A 63 -4.81 -12.98 -2.27
N GLU A 64 -5.07 -14.13 -2.85
CA GLU A 64 -4.78 -15.42 -2.23
C GLU A 64 -3.30 -15.62 -1.89
N LEU A 65 -2.39 -15.04 -2.67
CA LEU A 65 -0.95 -15.18 -2.45
C LEU A 65 -0.41 -14.31 -1.32
N MET A 66 -1.22 -13.42 -0.74
CA MET A 66 -0.81 -12.61 0.41
C MET A 66 -0.89 -13.42 1.70
N ASP A 67 -0.18 -12.93 2.74
CA ASP A 67 -0.23 -13.52 4.08
C ASP A 67 -1.68 -13.59 4.58
N ALA A 68 -2.05 -14.70 5.21
CA ALA A 68 -3.42 -14.91 5.70
C ALA A 68 -3.78 -14.03 6.90
N HIS A 69 -2.78 -13.50 7.63
CA HIS A 69 -3.01 -12.72 8.86
C HIS A 69 -2.74 -11.23 8.67
N PHE A 70 -1.74 -10.87 7.86
CA PHE A 70 -1.30 -9.48 7.64
C PHE A 70 -1.43 -9.15 6.16
N ASN A 71 -2.66 -8.93 5.72
CA ASN A 71 -2.97 -8.79 4.30
C ASN A 71 -3.80 -7.55 3.96
N THR A 72 -4.08 -6.69 4.93
CA THR A 72 -4.75 -5.41 4.68
C THR A 72 -3.94 -4.28 5.27
N VAL A 73 -4.16 -3.07 4.75
CA VAL A 73 -3.46 -1.87 5.19
C VAL A 73 -3.65 -1.63 6.69
N SER A 74 -4.84 -1.88 7.23
CA SER A 74 -5.12 -1.69 8.65
C SER A 74 -4.37 -2.70 9.52
N LYS A 75 -4.40 -3.96 9.15
CA LYS A 75 -3.71 -5.03 9.90
C LYS A 75 -2.21 -4.82 9.92
N VAL A 76 -1.63 -4.48 8.77
CA VAL A 76 -0.18 -4.30 8.65
C VAL A 76 0.26 -3.03 9.35
N THR A 77 -0.49 -1.93 9.21
CA THR A 77 -0.18 -0.68 9.92
C THR A 77 -0.20 -0.89 11.43
N ASN A 78 -1.24 -1.56 11.96
CA ASN A 78 -1.33 -1.83 13.39
C ASN A 78 -0.16 -2.70 13.88
N LYS A 79 0.24 -3.69 13.10
CA LYS A 79 1.39 -4.54 13.43
C LYS A 79 2.66 -3.73 13.67
N TYR A 80 2.98 -2.81 12.75
CA TYR A 80 4.20 -2.01 12.84
C TYR A 80 4.10 -0.91 13.89
N GLU A 81 2.90 -0.38 14.12
CA GLU A 81 2.68 0.57 15.24
C GLU A 81 2.87 -0.14 16.58
N ASP A 82 2.31 -1.33 16.73
CA ASP A 82 2.40 -2.10 17.98
C ASP A 82 3.84 -2.54 18.28
N ASP A 83 4.62 -2.83 17.24
CA ASP A 83 6.04 -3.18 17.36
C ASP A 83 6.92 -1.97 17.68
N GLY A 84 6.37 -0.76 17.62
CA GLY A 84 7.13 0.48 17.84
C GLY A 84 8.02 0.87 16.67
N MET A 85 7.88 0.23 15.52
CA MET A 85 8.72 0.53 14.36
C MET A 85 8.31 1.82 13.66
N ILE A 86 7.02 2.15 13.70
CA ILE A 86 6.51 3.42 13.19
C ILE A 86 5.69 4.11 14.28
N GLU A 87 5.66 5.44 14.24
CA GLU A 87 4.88 6.23 15.19
C GLU A 87 3.40 6.12 14.86
N LYS A 88 2.59 5.84 15.88
CA LYS A 88 1.14 5.66 15.73
C LYS A 88 0.48 6.91 15.16
N GLY A 89 -0.33 6.70 14.12
CA GLY A 89 -1.08 7.79 13.49
C GLY A 89 -0.28 8.64 12.50
N ARG A 90 1.00 8.35 12.29
CA ARG A 90 1.89 9.14 11.42
C ARG A 90 2.05 8.57 10.03
N PHE A 91 1.87 7.26 9.87
CA PHE A 91 2.17 6.55 8.63
C PHE A 91 1.12 5.49 8.34
N LEU A 92 0.85 5.25 7.07
CA LEU A 92 -0.02 4.18 6.61
C LEU A 92 0.83 3.17 5.85
N VAL A 93 0.92 1.94 6.33
CA VAL A 93 1.76 0.92 5.70
C VAL A 93 1.04 0.35 4.48
N ILE A 94 1.54 0.67 3.30
CA ILE A 94 0.94 0.27 2.01
C ILE A 94 1.67 -0.88 1.34
N SER A 95 2.88 -1.19 1.79
CA SER A 95 3.67 -2.28 1.22
C SER A 95 4.77 -2.70 2.18
N GLU A 96 5.51 -3.72 1.79
CA GLU A 96 6.72 -4.16 2.49
C GLU A 96 7.80 -4.49 1.46
N ASN A 97 9.07 -4.25 1.81
CA ASN A 97 10.18 -4.66 0.96
C ASN A 97 10.51 -6.15 1.22
N HIS A 98 11.46 -6.68 0.46
CA HIS A 98 11.83 -8.10 0.56
C HIS A 98 12.55 -8.47 1.87
N ALA A 99 12.99 -7.48 2.63
CA ALA A 99 13.58 -7.69 3.96
C ALA A 99 12.52 -7.65 5.07
N GLY A 100 11.26 -7.42 4.73
CA GLY A 100 10.17 -7.32 5.70
C GLY A 100 10.03 -5.96 6.34
N ASP A 101 10.63 -4.93 5.76
CA ASP A 101 10.52 -3.55 6.27
C ASP A 101 9.32 -2.83 5.68
N PRO A 102 8.64 -1.97 6.46
CA PRO A 102 7.43 -1.31 5.97
C PRO A 102 7.73 -0.18 4.98
N ILE A 103 6.87 -0.08 3.98
CA ILE A 103 6.84 1.03 3.02
C ILE A 103 5.52 1.75 3.26
N CYS A 104 5.60 3.05 3.53
CA CYS A 104 4.50 3.81 4.12
C CYS A 104 4.15 5.07 3.34
N LEU A 105 2.86 5.42 3.33
CA LEU A 105 2.41 6.75 2.96
C LEU A 105 2.62 7.71 4.14
N ASN A 106 3.17 8.87 3.84
CA ASN A 106 3.30 9.99 4.76
C ASN A 106 2.19 11.01 4.50
N MET A 107 1.97 11.93 5.45
CA MET A 107 0.92 12.95 5.35
C MET A 107 1.09 13.91 4.16
N ASP A 108 2.32 14.11 3.69
CA ASP A 108 2.57 14.95 2.51
C ASP A 108 2.34 14.21 1.18
N GLY A 109 1.90 12.96 1.24
CA GLY A 109 1.66 12.12 0.06
C GLY A 109 2.89 11.37 -0.43
N SER A 110 4.06 11.61 0.15
CA SER A 110 5.28 10.89 -0.20
C SER A 110 5.24 9.46 0.32
N VAL A 111 6.05 8.58 -0.27
CA VAL A 111 6.20 7.21 0.15
C VAL A 111 7.60 7.03 0.74
N VAL A 112 7.66 6.51 1.95
CA VAL A 112 8.92 6.32 2.70
C VAL A 112 9.09 4.86 3.06
N GLU A 113 10.34 4.42 3.12
CA GLU A 113 10.71 3.09 3.57
C GLU A 113 11.44 3.20 4.91
N PHE A 114 11.08 2.36 5.86
CA PHE A 114 11.78 2.25 7.13
C PHE A 114 12.66 1.01 7.11
N SER A 115 13.89 1.11 7.58
CA SER A 115 14.71 -0.06 7.81
C SER A 115 14.46 -0.61 9.21
N HIS A 116 14.79 -1.88 9.43
CA HIS A 116 14.61 -2.56 10.72
C HIS A 116 15.44 -1.97 11.85
N ASP A 117 16.40 -1.08 11.57
CA ASP A 117 17.13 -0.32 12.58
C ASP A 117 16.48 1.04 12.89
N GLY A 118 15.28 1.29 12.36
CA GLY A 118 14.53 2.51 12.59
C GLY A 118 14.89 3.70 11.70
N PHE A 119 15.79 3.49 10.74
CA PHE A 119 16.16 4.56 9.81
C PHE A 119 15.06 4.78 8.77
N GLN A 120 14.62 6.03 8.63
CA GLN A 120 13.59 6.42 7.65
C GLN A 120 14.26 7.05 6.44
N GLU A 121 13.86 6.60 5.25
CA GLU A 121 14.35 7.16 4.00
C GLU A 121 13.15 7.45 3.07
N LYS A 122 13.08 8.68 2.53
CA LYS A 122 12.08 9.03 1.52
C LYS A 122 12.57 8.55 0.15
N LEU A 123 11.85 7.61 -0.46
CA LEU A 123 12.25 7.00 -1.72
C LEU A 123 11.44 7.47 -2.93
N TRP A 124 10.16 7.81 -2.75
CA TRP A 124 9.26 8.21 -3.84
C TRP A 124 8.49 9.45 -3.47
N GLU A 125 8.28 10.34 -4.45
CA GLU A 125 7.57 11.60 -4.19
C GLU A 125 6.08 11.40 -3.94
N ASP A 126 5.48 10.36 -4.56
CA ASP A 126 4.06 10.06 -4.41
C ASP A 126 3.77 8.58 -4.61
N PHE A 127 2.51 8.21 -4.37
CA PHE A 127 2.07 6.83 -4.47
C PHE A 127 2.18 6.30 -5.91
N ASN A 128 1.79 7.10 -6.91
CA ASN A 128 1.87 6.67 -8.31
C ASN A 128 3.30 6.36 -8.72
N GLY A 129 4.26 7.16 -8.29
CA GLY A 129 5.68 6.89 -8.54
C GLY A 129 6.11 5.56 -7.93
N PHE A 130 5.63 5.25 -6.74
CA PHE A 130 5.94 3.99 -6.07
C PHE A 130 5.38 2.78 -6.84
N ILE A 131 4.09 2.79 -7.20
CA ILE A 131 3.51 1.62 -7.89
C ILE A 131 4.10 1.42 -9.29
N GLU A 132 4.47 2.49 -9.98
CA GLU A 132 5.18 2.40 -11.25
C GLU A 132 6.54 1.75 -11.07
N TRP A 133 7.26 2.15 -10.03
CA TRP A 133 8.54 1.52 -9.69
C TRP A 133 8.35 0.03 -9.41
N CYS A 134 7.32 -0.36 -8.67
CA CYS A 134 7.00 -1.78 -8.41
C CYS A 134 6.79 -2.55 -9.71
N ALA A 135 6.04 -1.98 -10.65
CA ALA A 135 5.77 -2.62 -11.94
C ALA A 135 7.04 -2.79 -12.77
N ASP A 136 7.93 -1.79 -12.74
CA ASP A 136 9.16 -1.80 -13.52
C ASP A 136 10.25 -2.69 -12.90
N ALA A 137 10.19 -2.92 -11.58
CA ALA A 137 11.18 -3.71 -10.85
C ALA A 137 10.96 -5.22 -10.97
N SER A 138 9.90 -5.65 -11.64
CA SER A 138 9.57 -7.06 -11.78
C SER A 138 10.28 -7.73 -12.96
#